data_f0ed590aa0014dcb001c5867dfb5c638
#
_entry.id   f0ed590aa0014dcb001c5867dfb5c638
#
_cell.length_a   1.000
_cell.length_b   1.000
_cell.length_c   1.000
_cell.angle_alpha   90.00
_cell.angle_beta   90.00
_cell.angle_gamma   90.00
#
_symmetry.space_group_name_H-M   'P 1'
#
loop_
_entity.id
_entity.type
_entity.pdbx_description
1 polymer ?
#
loop_
_entity_poly.entity_id
_entity_poly.type
_entity_poly.pdbx_seq_one_letter_code
_entity_poly.pdbx_strand_id
1 'polypeptide(L)'
;MRAVLIHRGLKQGVRLCWNGFCLRAVLIHRGLKLHRDIMLHRSGLRAVLIHRGLKQVRERQVFPMAKSPNQKLKLLYLMKIFQEKTDDNHGLRAVDLIEELRQYGIEVERKSLYSDIEALQIFGLDINKIQKNRTFYYYMGQRELEFAELKLLVDAVQSSKFITVKKSRQLIKKLEHLVSIHDAKKLHRQVYVQSRVKTRNEQIFYNVDKVYNAIDENRMIQFQYCQWNLQKEMELRHNGTYYRISPWGLVWDNENYYLIGYDSSSQKIKHFRVDKMRNIRMMEQKREGENVFRQVDVSKYTNMHFGMFSGQEQTVELLCQNQSIGIIMDRFGTETRLCKVDEEHFRATINVVVSNNFLGWLIGLGDDIKIVGPENVSQMMQERVQSLMEMYGKEPS
;
A
#
# COMPACT_ATOMS: atom_id res chain seq x y z
N MET A 1 -10.90 -10.59 46.88
CA MET A 1 -10.80 -10.77 45.42
C MET A 1 -11.35 -12.15 45.08
N ARG A 2 -12.39 -12.23 44.29
CA ARG A 2 -13.00 -13.50 43.90
C ARG A 2 -12.51 -13.87 42.49
N ALA A 3 -11.83 -15.00 42.38
CA ALA A 3 -11.54 -15.61 41.08
C ALA A 3 -12.71 -16.53 40.72
N VAL A 4 -13.23 -16.39 39.52
CA VAL A 4 -14.32 -17.24 39.01
C VAL A 4 -13.67 -18.34 38.16
N LEU A 5 -13.86 -19.57 38.57
CA LEU A 5 -13.46 -20.77 37.82
C LEU A 5 -14.62 -21.13 36.89
N ILE A 6 -14.40 -21.02 35.58
CA ILE A 6 -15.37 -21.47 34.60
C ILE A 6 -14.90 -22.81 34.01
N HIS A 7 -15.65 -23.88 34.32
CA HIS A 7 -15.41 -25.22 33.82
C HIS A 7 -16.30 -25.45 32.58
N ARG A 8 -15.71 -25.65 31.41
CA ARG A 8 -16.43 -26.19 30.24
C ARG A 8 -15.70 -27.41 29.71
N GLY A 9 -16.40 -28.53 29.84
CA GLY A 9 -16.37 -29.78 29.08
C GLY A 9 -15.02 -30.29 28.55
N LEU A 10 -14.63 -31.43 29.03
CA LEU A 10 -13.81 -32.49 28.43
C LEU A 10 -12.81 -32.13 27.33
N LYS A 11 -11.91 -31.25 27.59
CA LYS A 11 -10.49 -31.22 27.21
C LYS A 11 -9.89 -29.97 27.89
N GLN A 12 -9.64 -30.16 29.06
CA GLN A 12 -8.72 -29.68 30.08
C GLN A 12 -7.94 -28.40 29.74
N GLY A 13 -8.61 -27.27 29.90
CA GLY A 13 -7.96 -25.98 30.04
C GLY A 13 -8.74 -25.13 31.02
N VAL A 14 -8.07 -24.58 32.02
CA VAL A 14 -8.64 -23.61 32.96
C VAL A 14 -8.37 -22.21 32.44
N ARG A 15 -9.42 -21.42 32.29
CA ARG A 15 -9.33 -20.00 31.92
C ARG A 15 -9.41 -19.15 33.18
N LEU A 16 -8.34 -18.43 33.48
CA LEU A 16 -8.32 -17.45 34.59
C LEU A 16 -8.45 -16.05 33.98
N CYS A 17 -9.52 -15.33 34.33
CA CYS A 17 -9.71 -13.95 33.89
C CYS A 17 -9.48 -13.02 35.10
N TRP A 18 -8.64 -12.03 34.93
CA TRP A 18 -8.41 -10.96 35.89
C TRP A 18 -8.21 -9.61 35.15
N ASN A 19 -8.98 -8.61 35.54
CA ASN A 19 -8.94 -7.24 35.00
C ASN A 19 -8.81 -7.13 33.46
N GLY A 20 -9.66 -7.88 32.72
CA GLY A 20 -9.70 -7.76 31.25
C GLY A 20 -8.65 -8.58 30.52
N PHE A 21 -7.73 -9.25 31.20
CA PHE A 21 -6.75 -10.16 30.58
C PHE A 21 -7.13 -11.64 30.79
N CYS A 22 -7.16 -12.40 29.70
CA CYS A 22 -7.40 -13.85 29.72
C CYS A 22 -6.09 -14.62 29.53
N LEU A 23 -5.68 -15.37 30.54
CA LEU A 23 -4.54 -16.30 30.47
C LEU A 23 -5.05 -17.72 30.27
N ARG A 24 -4.54 -18.41 29.27
CA ARG A 24 -4.83 -19.81 29.01
C ARG A 24 -3.78 -20.68 29.66
N ALA A 25 -4.14 -21.35 30.74
CA ALA A 25 -3.30 -22.38 31.35
C ALA A 25 -3.76 -23.76 30.88
N VAL A 26 -2.85 -24.55 30.32
CA VAL A 26 -3.09 -25.95 29.96
C VAL A 26 -2.56 -26.84 31.07
N LEU A 27 -3.43 -27.55 31.75
CA LEU A 27 -3.09 -28.59 32.72
C LEU A 27 -3.07 -29.95 32.01
N ILE A 28 -1.88 -30.51 31.83
CA ILE A 28 -1.74 -31.90 31.37
C ILE A 28 -1.68 -32.79 32.61
N HIS A 29 -2.65 -33.70 32.71
CA HIS A 29 -2.79 -34.57 33.85
C HIS A 29 -2.97 -36.05 33.53
N ARG A 30 -2.29 -36.88 34.29
CA ARG A 30 -2.71 -38.23 34.61
C ARG A 30 -2.67 -38.40 36.15
N GLY A 31 -3.86 -38.53 36.74
CA GLY A 31 -4.04 -39.17 38.06
C GLY A 31 -3.89 -38.33 39.34
N LEU A 32 -4.18 -37.01 39.38
CA LEU A 32 -4.04 -36.23 40.62
C LEU A 32 -5.36 -35.55 41.03
N LYS A 33 -5.71 -35.58 42.31
CA LYS A 33 -6.83 -34.82 42.93
C LYS A 33 -6.38 -33.40 43.22
N LEU A 34 -7.16 -32.42 42.79
CA LEU A 34 -6.92 -30.99 43.06
C LEU A 34 -7.19 -30.64 44.51
N HIS A 35 -6.24 -29.97 45.19
CA HIS A 35 -6.44 -29.26 46.45
C HIS A 35 -6.49 -27.72 46.22
N ARG A 36 -7.20 -27.03 47.10
CA ARG A 36 -7.81 -25.69 46.93
C ARG A 36 -6.90 -24.46 47.06
N ASP A 37 -5.62 -24.58 47.28
CA ASP A 37 -4.79 -23.38 47.59
C ASP A 37 -3.86 -23.00 46.43
N ILE A 38 -4.24 -21.90 45.79
CA ILE A 38 -3.40 -21.22 44.77
C ILE A 38 -2.83 -19.96 45.39
N MET A 39 -1.52 -19.88 45.56
CA MET A 39 -0.84 -18.65 45.93
C MET A 39 -0.24 -17.95 44.71
N LEU A 40 -0.60 -16.67 44.54
CA LEU A 40 -0.04 -15.80 43.49
C LEU A 40 1.09 -14.94 44.09
N HIS A 41 2.27 -15.07 43.58
CA HIS A 41 3.42 -14.22 43.99
C HIS A 41 3.46 -12.91 43.19
N ARG A 42 3.81 -11.81 43.83
CA ARG A 42 3.73 -10.42 43.31
C ARG A 42 4.76 -10.07 42.22
N SER A 43 5.71 -10.90 41.96
CA SER A 43 6.78 -10.64 40.98
C SER A 43 6.72 -11.65 39.83
N GLY A 44 5.99 -11.30 38.77
CA GLY A 44 6.06 -11.99 37.48
C GLY A 44 5.31 -13.32 37.44
N LEU A 45 4.12 -13.28 36.94
CA LEU A 45 3.32 -14.29 36.17
C LEU A 45 3.76 -15.78 36.25
N ARG A 46 3.96 -16.31 37.45
CA ARG A 46 4.09 -17.76 37.64
C ARG A 46 3.13 -18.23 38.71
N ALA A 47 2.15 -19.00 38.32
CA ALA A 47 1.34 -19.73 39.28
C ALA A 47 2.07 -21.02 39.69
N VAL A 48 2.37 -21.16 40.96
CA VAL A 48 2.95 -22.41 41.51
C VAL A 48 1.79 -23.15 42.21
N LEU A 49 1.49 -24.36 41.75
CA LEU A 49 0.59 -25.29 42.41
C LEU A 49 1.36 -26.05 43.53
N ILE A 50 1.03 -25.74 44.77
CA ILE A 50 1.58 -26.48 45.92
C ILE A 50 0.63 -27.65 46.25
N HIS A 51 1.12 -28.84 46.14
CA HIS A 51 0.39 -30.08 46.47
C HIS A 51 0.79 -30.56 47.88
N ARG A 52 -0.12 -30.64 48.82
CA ARG A 52 0.12 -31.33 50.10
C ARG A 52 0.18 -32.83 49.85
N GLY A 53 1.36 -33.40 50.02
CA GLY A 53 1.58 -34.84 49.93
C GLY A 53 2.78 -35.29 49.11
N LEU A 54 3.44 -34.40 48.41
CA LEU A 54 4.75 -34.73 47.82
C LEU A 54 5.84 -34.55 48.85
N LYS A 55 6.23 -35.64 49.49
CA LYS A 55 7.50 -35.72 50.17
C LYS A 55 8.58 -35.31 49.18
N GLN A 56 9.31 -34.25 49.50
CA GLN A 56 10.56 -33.80 48.86
C GLN A 56 10.50 -34.05 47.32
N VAL A 57 10.04 -33.06 46.58
CA VAL A 57 10.66 -32.84 45.29
C VAL A 57 12.10 -32.50 45.65
N ARG A 58 12.99 -33.51 45.66
CA ARG A 58 14.41 -33.26 45.47
C ARG A 58 14.45 -32.19 44.38
N GLU A 59 15.25 -31.17 44.59
CA GLU A 59 15.78 -30.33 43.52
C GLU A 59 16.30 -31.28 42.45
N ARG A 60 15.36 -31.75 41.61
CA ARG A 60 15.75 -32.34 40.35
C ARG A 60 16.35 -31.18 39.62
N GLN A 61 17.64 -31.24 39.54
CA GLN A 61 18.45 -30.63 38.52
C GLN A 61 17.53 -29.85 37.55
N VAL A 62 17.55 -28.54 37.71
CA VAL A 62 17.34 -27.63 36.60
C VAL A 62 18.07 -28.32 35.46
N PHE A 63 17.34 -28.95 34.54
CA PHE A 63 17.94 -29.35 33.27
C PHE A 63 18.70 -28.12 32.84
N PRO A 64 19.98 -28.21 32.51
CA PRO A 64 20.73 -27.06 32.11
C PRO A 64 19.94 -26.49 30.97
N MET A 65 19.25 -25.38 31.23
CA MET A 65 18.62 -24.57 30.17
C MET A 65 19.74 -24.35 29.19
N ALA A 66 19.47 -24.71 27.94
CA ALA A 66 20.40 -24.60 26.84
C ALA A 66 21.46 -23.53 27.11
N LYS A 67 22.72 -23.87 27.00
CA LYS A 67 23.90 -23.15 27.50
C LYS A 67 23.96 -21.63 27.15
N SER A 68 23.03 -21.17 26.34
CA SER A 68 22.84 -19.75 25.98
C SER A 68 21.36 -19.38 26.12
N PRO A 69 21.02 -18.22 26.72
CA PRO A 69 19.64 -17.75 26.89
C PRO A 69 18.87 -17.59 25.57
N ASN A 70 19.57 -17.43 24.46
CA ASN A 70 19.02 -17.17 23.13
C ASN A 70 18.95 -18.39 22.19
N GLN A 71 19.24 -19.62 22.69
CA GLN A 71 19.24 -20.81 21.82
C GLN A 71 17.92 -21.07 21.10
N LYS A 72 16.79 -20.72 21.70
CA LYS A 72 15.47 -20.84 21.04
C LYS A 72 15.28 -19.85 19.88
N LEU A 73 16.05 -18.77 19.85
CA LEU A 73 16.02 -17.74 18.81
C LEU A 73 17.08 -18.00 17.72
N LYS A 74 17.89 -19.04 17.86
CA LYS A 74 19.00 -19.34 16.95
C LYS A 74 18.56 -19.40 15.48
N LEU A 75 17.51 -20.18 15.17
CA LEU A 75 16.99 -20.31 13.81
C LEU A 75 16.46 -18.98 13.26
N LEU A 76 15.80 -18.17 14.08
CA LEU A 76 15.30 -16.87 13.68
C LEU A 76 16.44 -15.89 13.36
N TYR A 77 17.49 -15.87 14.16
CA TYR A 77 18.66 -15.03 13.87
C TYR A 77 19.44 -15.55 12.67
N LEU A 78 19.56 -16.86 12.51
CA LEU A 78 20.20 -17.45 11.33
C LEU A 78 19.42 -17.11 10.05
N MET A 79 18.11 -17.23 10.06
CA MET A 79 17.24 -16.79 8.97
C MET A 79 17.44 -15.31 8.65
N LYS A 80 17.45 -14.46 9.67
CA LYS A 80 17.69 -13.02 9.53
C LYS A 80 19.06 -12.73 8.90
N ILE A 81 20.12 -13.42 9.33
CA ILE A 81 21.46 -13.27 8.76
C ILE A 81 21.44 -13.62 7.26
N PHE A 82 20.81 -14.73 6.88
CA PHE A 82 20.67 -15.10 5.47
C PHE A 82 19.90 -14.04 4.68
N GLN A 83 18.79 -13.56 5.20
CA GLN A 83 17.96 -12.55 4.54
C GLN A 83 18.68 -11.21 4.37
N GLU A 84 19.40 -10.74 5.40
CA GLU A 84 19.99 -9.41 5.41
C GLU A 84 21.41 -9.37 4.82
N LYS A 85 22.22 -10.43 4.98
CA LYS A 85 23.66 -10.37 4.70
C LYS A 85 24.11 -11.18 3.50
N THR A 86 23.23 -11.99 2.91
CA THR A 86 23.62 -12.85 1.77
C THR A 86 22.77 -12.60 0.53
N ASP A 87 23.32 -12.86 -0.62
CA ASP A 87 22.69 -12.92 -1.94
C ASP A 87 23.55 -13.78 -2.87
N ASP A 88 23.15 -13.94 -4.15
CA ASP A 88 23.85 -14.79 -5.15
C ASP A 88 25.34 -14.46 -5.30
N ASN A 89 25.75 -13.22 -5.01
CA ASN A 89 27.13 -12.77 -5.14
C ASN A 89 27.88 -12.75 -3.81
N HIS A 90 27.15 -12.72 -2.68
CA HIS A 90 27.68 -12.51 -1.34
C HIS A 90 27.25 -13.65 -0.42
N GLY A 91 27.90 -14.80 -0.52
CA GLY A 91 27.72 -15.92 0.38
C GLY A 91 28.58 -15.78 1.65
N LEU A 92 28.16 -16.39 2.75
CA LEU A 92 28.89 -16.47 4.02
C LEU A 92 29.38 -17.91 4.25
N ARG A 93 30.61 -18.04 4.78
CA ARG A 93 31.16 -19.32 5.21
C ARG A 93 30.54 -19.74 6.54
N ALA A 94 30.63 -21.02 6.88
CA ALA A 94 30.16 -21.50 8.16
C ALA A 94 30.81 -20.76 9.38
N VAL A 95 32.07 -20.35 9.24
CA VAL A 95 32.76 -19.58 10.27
C VAL A 95 32.17 -18.18 10.41
N ASP A 96 31.86 -17.53 9.28
CA ASP A 96 31.27 -16.19 9.27
C ASP A 96 29.86 -16.22 9.88
N LEU A 97 29.05 -17.26 9.57
CA LEU A 97 27.72 -17.45 10.16
C LEU A 97 27.77 -17.66 11.69
N ILE A 98 28.76 -18.42 12.18
CA ILE A 98 28.98 -18.61 13.63
C ILE A 98 29.32 -17.28 14.30
N GLU A 99 30.21 -16.49 13.69
CA GLU A 99 30.61 -15.18 14.22
C GLU A 99 29.44 -14.19 14.23
N GLU A 100 28.59 -14.20 13.19
CA GLU A 100 27.37 -13.39 13.15
C GLU A 100 26.39 -13.80 14.25
N LEU A 101 26.18 -15.10 14.49
CA LEU A 101 25.33 -15.58 15.57
C LEU A 101 25.88 -15.20 16.95
N ARG A 102 27.23 -15.18 17.12
CA ARG A 102 27.89 -14.75 18.34
C ARG A 102 27.57 -13.30 18.68
N GLN A 103 27.43 -12.41 17.70
CA GLN A 103 27.00 -11.00 17.93
C GLN A 103 25.62 -10.90 18.60
N TYR A 104 24.76 -11.92 18.44
CA TYR A 104 23.47 -12.04 19.14
C TYR A 104 23.54 -12.83 20.43
N GLY A 105 24.77 -13.13 20.94
CA GLY A 105 24.99 -13.91 22.16
C GLY A 105 24.64 -15.40 22.01
N ILE A 106 24.72 -15.94 20.79
CA ILE A 106 24.41 -17.33 20.49
C ILE A 106 25.68 -18.06 20.11
N GLU A 107 26.09 -18.99 20.96
CA GLU A 107 27.21 -19.89 20.68
C GLU A 107 26.70 -21.13 19.95
N VAL A 108 27.36 -21.46 18.83
CA VAL A 108 26.96 -22.58 17.97
C VAL A 108 28.15 -23.38 17.54
N GLU A 109 28.06 -24.69 17.68
CA GLU A 109 29.03 -25.62 17.11
C GLU A 109 28.73 -25.81 15.60
N ARG A 110 29.82 -26.00 14.83
CA ARG A 110 29.76 -26.13 13.38
C ARG A 110 28.77 -27.24 12.90
N LYS A 111 28.75 -28.37 13.61
CA LYS A 111 27.84 -29.49 13.30
C LYS A 111 26.37 -29.09 13.49
N SER A 112 26.08 -28.38 14.58
CA SER A 112 24.73 -27.86 14.85
C SER A 112 24.29 -26.84 13.82
N LEU A 113 25.21 -25.96 13.33
CA LEU A 113 24.89 -24.98 12.28
C LEU A 113 24.39 -25.63 11.00
N TYR A 114 24.99 -26.76 10.57
CA TYR A 114 24.55 -27.45 9.36
C TYR A 114 23.15 -28.03 9.51
N SER A 115 22.84 -28.62 10.68
CA SER A 115 21.48 -29.07 10.97
C SER A 115 20.46 -27.92 11.01
N ASP A 116 20.88 -26.75 11.49
CA ASP A 116 20.03 -25.53 11.50
C ASP A 116 19.76 -25.01 10.08
N ILE A 117 20.78 -25.05 9.21
CA ILE A 117 20.62 -24.67 7.79
C ILE A 117 19.64 -25.63 7.10
N GLU A 118 19.81 -26.95 7.32
CA GLU A 118 18.88 -27.94 6.78
C GLU A 118 17.45 -27.74 7.28
N ALA A 119 17.27 -27.42 8.56
CA ALA A 119 15.97 -27.11 9.13
C ALA A 119 15.32 -25.87 8.46
N LEU A 120 16.10 -24.83 8.14
CA LEU A 120 15.62 -23.65 7.43
C LEU A 120 15.28 -23.96 5.97
N GLN A 121 16.02 -24.84 5.31
CA GLN A 121 15.69 -25.33 3.96
C GLN A 121 14.38 -26.12 3.96
N ILE A 122 14.19 -27.01 4.94
CA ILE A 122 12.92 -27.75 5.12
C ILE A 122 11.76 -26.79 5.43
N PHE A 123 12.01 -25.70 6.16
CA PHE A 123 11.01 -24.67 6.42
C PHE A 123 10.60 -23.89 5.16
N GLY A 124 11.40 -23.95 4.08
CA GLY A 124 11.10 -23.34 2.79
C GLY A 124 12.01 -22.17 2.42
N LEU A 125 13.12 -21.93 3.15
CA LEU A 125 14.10 -20.95 2.71
C LEU A 125 14.99 -21.56 1.62
N ASP A 126 15.15 -20.85 0.51
CA ASP A 126 16.07 -21.24 -0.58
C ASP A 126 17.51 -20.88 -0.22
N ILE A 127 18.11 -21.69 0.66
CA ILE A 127 19.52 -21.54 1.06
C ILE A 127 20.37 -22.42 0.17
N ASN A 128 21.18 -21.80 -0.67
CA ASN A 128 22.07 -22.43 -1.60
C ASN A 128 23.52 -22.44 -1.08
N LYS A 129 24.35 -23.31 -1.66
CA LYS A 129 25.77 -23.37 -1.37
C LYS A 129 26.59 -23.39 -2.66
N ILE A 130 27.66 -22.61 -2.67
CA ILE A 130 28.64 -22.61 -3.75
C ILE A 130 30.03 -22.89 -3.21
N GLN A 131 30.83 -23.66 -3.91
CA GLN A 131 32.20 -23.92 -3.55
C GLN A 131 33.14 -22.97 -4.29
N LYS A 132 33.92 -22.18 -3.52
CA LYS A 132 34.99 -21.32 -4.04
C LYS A 132 36.28 -21.63 -3.27
N ASN A 133 37.38 -21.89 -3.96
CA ASN A 133 38.69 -22.16 -3.34
C ASN A 133 38.63 -23.19 -2.21
N ARG A 134 38.05 -24.37 -2.44
CA ARG A 134 37.84 -25.46 -1.47
C ARG A 134 37.00 -25.09 -0.24
N THR A 135 36.33 -23.94 -0.23
CA THR A 135 35.47 -23.47 0.86
C THR A 135 34.04 -23.32 0.39
N PHE A 136 33.08 -23.77 1.20
CA PHE A 136 31.67 -23.59 0.91
C PHE A 136 31.17 -22.26 1.46
N TYR A 137 30.44 -21.54 0.62
CA TYR A 137 29.71 -20.32 0.94
C TYR A 137 28.21 -20.59 0.82
N TYR A 138 27.48 -20.19 1.84
CA TYR A 138 26.03 -20.33 1.92
C TYR A 138 25.39 -18.99 1.65
N TYR A 139 24.32 -18.96 0.86
CA TYR A 139 23.61 -17.75 0.52
C TYR A 139 22.13 -18.02 0.30
N MET A 140 21.31 -16.99 0.46
CA MET A 140 19.89 -17.04 0.13
C MET A 140 19.75 -16.77 -1.39
N GLY A 141 19.20 -17.73 -2.12
CA GLY A 141 18.93 -17.62 -3.54
C GLY A 141 17.62 -16.89 -3.80
N GLN A 142 16.52 -17.61 -3.98
CA GLN A 142 15.23 -17.02 -4.28
C GLN A 142 14.66 -16.27 -3.08
N ARG A 143 14.09 -15.08 -3.34
CA ARG A 143 13.37 -14.23 -2.38
C ARG A 143 11.93 -14.09 -2.85
N GLU A 144 11.03 -13.65 -1.94
CA GLU A 144 9.62 -13.37 -2.30
C GLU A 144 9.51 -12.30 -3.38
N LEU A 145 10.42 -11.31 -3.37
CA LEU A 145 10.52 -10.29 -4.39
C LEU A 145 11.89 -10.36 -5.05
N GLU A 146 11.90 -10.40 -6.37
CA GLU A 146 13.11 -10.26 -7.16
C GLU A 146 13.67 -8.83 -7.06
N PHE A 147 14.98 -8.70 -7.24
CA PHE A 147 15.61 -7.37 -7.17
C PHE A 147 15.06 -6.39 -8.22
N ALA A 148 14.68 -6.88 -9.41
CA ALA A 148 14.06 -6.07 -10.46
C ALA A 148 12.68 -5.55 -10.05
N GLU A 149 11.86 -6.41 -9.43
CA GLU A 149 10.52 -6.02 -8.92
C GLU A 149 10.64 -4.98 -7.81
N LEU A 150 11.60 -5.19 -6.89
CA LEU A 150 11.85 -4.23 -5.82
C LEU A 150 12.29 -2.87 -6.34
N LYS A 151 13.12 -2.82 -7.41
CA LYS A 151 13.46 -1.57 -8.08
C LYS A 151 12.24 -0.84 -8.60
N LEU A 152 11.33 -1.54 -9.28
CA LEU A 152 10.08 -0.94 -9.77
C LEU A 152 9.24 -0.38 -8.62
N LEU A 153 9.15 -1.08 -7.49
CA LEU A 153 8.43 -0.58 -6.30
C LEU A 153 9.09 0.67 -5.72
N VAL A 154 10.41 0.68 -5.61
CA VAL A 154 11.17 1.86 -5.14
C VAL A 154 10.96 3.04 -6.08
N ASP A 155 11.04 2.82 -7.39
CA ASP A 155 10.83 3.85 -8.41
C ASP A 155 9.41 4.41 -8.36
N ALA A 156 8.39 3.55 -8.21
CA ALA A 156 7.00 3.95 -8.05
C ALA A 156 6.79 4.82 -6.79
N VAL A 157 7.39 4.45 -5.65
CA VAL A 157 7.34 5.25 -4.42
C VAL A 157 8.08 6.58 -4.58
N GLN A 158 9.22 6.56 -5.26
CA GLN A 158 10.06 7.75 -5.43
C GLN A 158 9.45 8.73 -6.42
N SER A 159 8.88 8.26 -7.53
CA SER A 159 8.25 9.10 -8.57
C SER A 159 6.89 9.64 -8.16
N SER A 160 6.19 9.00 -7.24
CA SER A 160 4.83 9.39 -6.83
C SER A 160 4.79 10.80 -6.25
N LYS A 161 3.97 11.68 -6.85
CA LYS A 161 3.67 13.02 -6.32
C LYS A 161 2.78 12.97 -5.07
N PHE A 162 2.00 11.92 -4.95
CA PHE A 162 1.05 11.70 -3.86
C PHE A 162 1.74 11.40 -2.52
N ILE A 163 2.94 10.80 -2.54
CA ILE A 163 3.67 10.42 -1.34
C ILE A 163 4.64 11.53 -0.93
N THR A 164 4.57 12.00 0.34
CA THR A 164 5.48 13.03 0.82
C THR A 164 6.94 12.55 0.78
N VAL A 165 7.89 13.48 0.69
CA VAL A 165 9.34 13.16 0.70
C VAL A 165 9.72 12.32 1.92
N LYS A 166 9.22 12.71 3.10
CA LYS A 166 9.48 11.98 4.36
C LYS A 166 8.94 10.55 4.31
N LYS A 167 7.69 10.38 3.86
CA LYS A 167 7.05 9.06 3.77
C LYS A 167 7.68 8.19 2.69
N SER A 168 8.09 8.76 1.54
CA SER A 168 8.84 8.03 0.52
C SER A 168 10.12 7.43 1.09
N ARG A 169 10.92 8.23 1.81
CA ARG A 169 12.14 7.73 2.47
C ARG A 169 11.87 6.60 3.45
N GLN A 170 10.79 6.72 4.25
CA GLN A 170 10.41 5.67 5.21
C GLN A 170 9.97 4.38 4.51
N LEU A 171 9.21 4.47 3.41
CA LEU A 171 8.76 3.31 2.64
C LEU A 171 9.94 2.64 1.93
N ILE A 172 10.80 3.41 1.27
CA ILE A 172 12.00 2.88 0.62
C ILE A 172 12.88 2.16 1.63
N LYS A 173 13.10 2.75 2.81
CA LYS A 173 13.87 2.09 3.86
C LYS A 173 13.24 0.75 4.31
N LYS A 174 11.91 0.62 4.31
CA LYS A 174 11.24 -0.66 4.59
C LYS A 174 11.42 -1.66 3.45
N LEU A 175 11.37 -1.20 2.21
CA LEU A 175 11.61 -2.04 1.03
C LEU A 175 13.06 -2.56 1.00
N GLU A 176 14.03 -1.76 1.40
CA GLU A 176 15.43 -2.16 1.49
C GLU A 176 15.68 -3.35 2.43
N HIS A 177 14.84 -3.52 3.46
CA HIS A 177 14.92 -4.68 4.36
C HIS A 177 14.46 -6.00 3.73
N LEU A 178 13.87 -5.97 2.54
CA LEU A 178 13.45 -7.17 1.82
C LEU A 178 14.57 -7.80 0.98
N VAL A 179 15.71 -7.12 0.86
CA VAL A 179 16.89 -7.60 0.13
C VAL A 179 18.14 -7.59 1.01
N SER A 180 19.26 -8.10 0.47
CA SER A 180 20.54 -8.03 1.16
C SER A 180 21.03 -6.58 1.33
N ILE A 181 21.89 -6.35 2.32
CA ILE A 181 22.56 -5.04 2.50
C ILE A 181 23.38 -4.62 1.28
N HIS A 182 23.80 -5.58 0.45
CA HIS A 182 24.56 -5.33 -0.78
C HIS A 182 23.64 -4.81 -1.89
N ASP A 183 22.49 -5.44 -2.06
CA ASP A 183 21.49 -5.04 -3.05
C ASP A 183 20.77 -3.76 -2.61
N ALA A 184 20.48 -3.57 -1.31
CA ALA A 184 19.93 -2.32 -0.79
C ALA A 184 20.79 -1.10 -1.17
N LYS A 185 22.14 -1.23 -1.15
CA LYS A 185 23.04 -0.17 -1.59
C LYS A 185 22.91 0.15 -3.08
N LYS A 186 22.52 -0.81 -3.91
CA LYS A 186 22.32 -0.61 -5.36
C LYS A 186 21.01 0.13 -5.65
N LEU A 187 19.97 -0.04 -4.80
CA LEU A 187 18.70 0.64 -4.95
C LEU A 187 18.82 2.18 -4.86
N HIS A 188 19.76 2.69 -4.07
CA HIS A 188 19.96 4.13 -3.91
C HIS A 188 20.58 4.83 -5.12
N ARG A 189 21.19 4.11 -6.05
CA ARG A 189 22.13 4.71 -7.04
C ARG A 189 21.54 4.97 -8.43
N GLN A 190 20.32 4.53 -8.75
CA GLN A 190 19.94 4.39 -10.16
C GLN A 190 18.75 5.19 -10.67
N VAL A 191 17.97 5.87 -9.83
CA VAL A 191 16.86 6.68 -10.34
C VAL A 191 17.02 8.13 -9.96
N TYR A 192 17.45 8.92 -10.93
CA TYR A 192 17.28 10.37 -10.90
C TYR A 192 15.82 10.68 -11.17
N VAL A 193 14.99 10.61 -10.17
CA VAL A 193 13.68 11.26 -10.24
C VAL A 193 13.96 12.76 -10.14
N GLN A 194 13.89 13.43 -11.30
CA GLN A 194 13.88 14.88 -11.34
C GLN A 194 12.94 15.41 -10.26
N SER A 195 13.34 16.44 -9.52
CA SER A 195 12.64 16.95 -8.32
C SER A 195 11.16 17.22 -8.60
N ARG A 196 10.32 16.17 -8.53
CA ARG A 196 8.88 16.32 -8.68
C ARG A 196 8.31 16.99 -7.45
N VAL A 197 7.40 17.92 -7.65
CA VAL A 197 6.66 18.57 -6.58
C VAL A 197 5.78 17.54 -5.88
N LYS A 198 6.25 17.03 -4.75
CA LYS A 198 5.52 16.08 -3.92
C LYS A 198 4.52 16.81 -3.01
N THR A 199 3.45 16.14 -2.65
CA THR A 199 2.50 16.66 -1.66
C THR A 199 3.19 16.94 -0.32
N ARG A 200 2.70 17.96 0.39
CA ARG A 200 3.10 18.27 1.77
C ARG A 200 2.15 17.67 2.80
N ASN A 201 1.06 17.05 2.37
CA ASN A 201 0.04 16.50 3.25
C ASN A 201 0.43 15.10 3.76
N GLU A 202 0.99 15.01 4.95
CA GLU A 202 1.34 13.72 5.57
C GLU A 202 0.13 12.87 5.98
N GLN A 203 -1.05 13.47 6.09
CA GLN A 203 -2.28 12.77 6.48
C GLN A 203 -2.99 12.07 5.30
N ILE A 204 -2.45 12.19 4.10
CA ILE A 204 -3.11 11.72 2.88
C ILE A 204 -3.42 10.21 2.93
N PHE A 205 -2.54 9.40 3.52
CA PHE A 205 -2.76 7.96 3.70
C PHE A 205 -3.98 7.68 4.60
N TYR A 206 -4.07 8.41 5.70
CA TYR A 206 -5.20 8.31 6.62
C TYR A 206 -6.49 8.84 5.99
N ASN A 207 -6.37 9.84 5.11
CA ASN A 207 -7.52 10.37 4.38
C ASN A 207 -8.08 9.32 3.41
N VAL A 208 -7.20 8.64 2.66
CA VAL A 208 -7.58 7.54 1.76
C VAL A 208 -8.24 6.42 2.56
N ASP A 209 -7.63 5.99 3.66
CA ASP A 209 -8.15 4.95 4.53
C ASP A 209 -9.54 5.29 5.09
N LYS A 210 -9.74 6.54 5.56
CA LYS A 210 -11.06 7.01 6.02
C LYS A 210 -12.13 6.96 4.94
N VAL A 211 -11.77 7.29 3.70
CA VAL A 211 -12.71 7.23 2.59
C VAL A 211 -13.05 5.78 2.24
N TYR A 212 -12.06 4.87 2.22
CA TYR A 212 -12.30 3.45 2.01
C TYR A 212 -13.24 2.89 3.09
N ASN A 213 -12.95 3.15 4.37
CA ASN A 213 -13.79 2.68 5.47
C ASN A 213 -15.24 3.20 5.35
N ALA A 214 -15.42 4.45 4.95
CA ALA A 214 -16.76 5.01 4.74
C ALA A 214 -17.50 4.37 3.55
N ILE A 215 -16.77 3.97 2.50
CA ILE A 215 -17.33 3.20 1.38
C ILE A 215 -17.77 1.82 1.86
N ASP A 216 -16.91 1.11 2.60
CA ASP A 216 -17.18 -0.25 3.08
C ASP A 216 -18.33 -0.28 4.10
N GLU A 217 -18.41 0.72 4.98
CA GLU A 217 -19.48 0.84 5.96
C GLU A 217 -20.79 1.46 5.40
N ASN A 218 -20.81 1.79 4.12
CA ASN A 218 -21.96 2.43 3.46
C ASN A 218 -22.39 3.74 4.14
N ARG A 219 -21.43 4.60 4.48
CA ARG A 219 -21.63 5.85 5.24
C ARG A 219 -21.26 7.08 4.44
N MET A 220 -21.96 8.19 4.69
CA MET A 220 -21.56 9.50 4.20
C MET A 220 -20.33 10.01 4.95
N ILE A 221 -19.60 10.92 4.31
CA ILE A 221 -18.50 11.65 4.94
C ILE A 221 -18.75 13.15 4.92
N GLN A 222 -18.20 13.83 5.90
CA GLN A 222 -18.03 15.28 5.88
C GLN A 222 -16.56 15.65 5.92
N PHE A 223 -16.18 16.69 5.19
CA PHE A 223 -14.81 17.17 5.14
C PHE A 223 -14.75 18.64 4.73
N GLN A 224 -13.62 19.30 5.02
CA GLN A 224 -13.28 20.61 4.49
C GLN A 224 -12.35 20.46 3.30
N TYR A 225 -12.44 21.35 2.32
CA TYR A 225 -11.64 21.30 1.10
C TYR A 225 -10.74 22.51 0.98
N CYS A 226 -9.48 22.30 0.57
CA CYS A 226 -8.47 23.32 0.48
C CYS A 226 -8.19 23.74 -0.98
N GLN A 227 -7.71 24.97 -1.13
CA GLN A 227 -7.15 25.52 -2.36
C GLN A 227 -5.85 26.27 -2.06
N TRP A 228 -5.05 26.51 -3.08
CA TRP A 228 -3.87 27.38 -2.97
C TRP A 228 -4.28 28.84 -3.07
N ASN A 229 -3.69 29.68 -2.22
CA ASN A 229 -3.76 31.13 -2.35
C ASN A 229 -2.48 31.68 -3.05
N LEU A 230 -2.47 32.99 -3.34
CA LEU A 230 -1.32 33.66 -3.99
C LEU A 230 -0.06 33.69 -3.10
N GLN A 231 -0.19 33.52 -1.79
CA GLN A 231 0.91 33.40 -0.84
C GLN A 231 1.52 31.99 -0.83
N LYS A 232 1.06 31.08 -1.72
CA LYS A 232 1.47 29.67 -1.80
C LYS A 232 1.13 28.85 -0.54
N GLU A 233 0.05 29.22 0.12
CA GLU A 233 -0.49 28.54 1.29
C GLU A 233 -1.79 27.83 0.96
N MET A 234 -2.06 26.77 1.69
CA MET A 234 -3.31 26.00 1.57
C MET A 234 -4.38 26.60 2.48
N GLU A 235 -5.36 27.26 1.91
CA GLU A 235 -6.51 27.82 2.61
C GLU A 235 -7.77 26.98 2.41
N LEU A 236 -8.71 27.08 3.36
CA LEU A 236 -10.00 26.40 3.26
C LEU A 236 -10.93 27.13 2.29
N ARG A 237 -11.49 26.40 1.34
CA ARG A 237 -12.53 26.94 0.45
C ARG A 237 -13.82 27.23 1.20
N HIS A 238 -14.60 28.19 0.70
CA HIS A 238 -15.92 28.58 1.23
C HIS A 238 -15.88 28.84 2.75
N ASN A 239 -14.88 29.58 3.21
CA ASN A 239 -14.71 29.92 4.64
C ASN A 239 -14.72 28.71 5.57
N GLY A 240 -14.23 27.56 5.10
CA GLY A 240 -14.13 26.34 5.89
C GLY A 240 -15.44 25.55 6.03
N THR A 241 -16.45 25.84 5.21
CA THR A 241 -17.69 25.06 5.20
C THR A 241 -17.42 23.59 4.91
N TYR A 242 -18.12 22.71 5.62
CA TYR A 242 -18.03 21.28 5.40
C TYR A 242 -18.85 20.83 4.19
N TYR A 243 -18.19 20.08 3.32
CA TYR A 243 -18.87 19.30 2.30
C TYR A 243 -19.42 18.02 2.92
N ARG A 244 -20.64 17.64 2.58
CA ARG A 244 -21.30 16.39 2.96
C ARG A 244 -21.50 15.56 1.71
N ILE A 245 -20.81 14.44 1.60
CA ILE A 245 -20.72 13.70 0.35
C ILE A 245 -20.91 12.21 0.65
N SER A 246 -21.66 11.53 -0.23
CA SER A 246 -21.74 10.08 -0.28
C SER A 246 -20.56 9.53 -1.09
N PRO A 247 -19.54 8.91 -0.47
CA PRO A 247 -18.35 8.42 -1.19
C PRO A 247 -18.71 7.13 -1.94
N TRP A 248 -18.51 7.10 -3.26
CA TRP A 248 -18.83 5.94 -4.08
C TRP A 248 -17.60 5.22 -4.62
N GLY A 249 -16.51 5.92 -4.86
CA GLY A 249 -15.28 5.33 -5.34
C GLY A 249 -14.07 6.21 -5.11
N LEU A 250 -12.91 5.56 -5.05
CA LEU A 250 -11.61 6.20 -5.14
C LEU A 250 -10.96 5.78 -6.45
N VAL A 251 -10.54 6.77 -7.22
CA VAL A 251 -9.83 6.55 -8.48
C VAL A 251 -8.46 7.19 -8.44
N TRP A 252 -7.53 6.58 -9.14
CA TRP A 252 -6.19 7.09 -9.31
C TRP A 252 -6.06 7.69 -10.71
N ASP A 253 -5.85 9.00 -10.78
CA ASP A 253 -5.63 9.72 -12.04
C ASP A 253 -4.55 10.78 -11.88
N ASN A 254 -3.67 10.91 -12.88
CA ASN A 254 -2.57 11.88 -12.88
C ASN A 254 -1.79 11.94 -11.56
N GLU A 255 -1.44 10.77 -11.03
CA GLU A 255 -0.70 10.60 -9.78
C GLU A 255 -1.40 11.18 -8.53
N ASN A 256 -2.74 11.29 -8.53
CA ASN A 256 -3.53 11.71 -7.39
C ASN A 256 -4.71 10.77 -7.17
N TYR A 257 -5.11 10.61 -5.90
CA TYR A 257 -6.39 10.00 -5.56
C TYR A 257 -7.50 11.02 -5.68
N TYR A 258 -8.56 10.63 -6.36
CA TYR A 258 -9.82 11.36 -6.44
C TYR A 258 -10.92 10.56 -5.80
N LEU A 259 -11.64 11.20 -4.89
CA LEU A 259 -12.92 10.71 -4.42
C LEU A 259 -13.98 11.03 -5.49
N ILE A 260 -14.67 10.00 -5.95
CA ILE A 260 -15.91 10.15 -6.71
C ILE A 260 -17.05 10.06 -5.69
N GLY A 261 -17.80 11.12 -5.53
CA GLY A 261 -18.86 11.20 -4.54
C GLY A 261 -20.13 11.85 -5.06
N TYR A 262 -21.26 11.44 -4.51
CA TYR A 262 -22.55 12.04 -4.80
C TYR A 262 -22.86 13.13 -3.79
N ASP A 263 -23.17 14.30 -4.28
CA ASP A 263 -23.62 15.43 -3.48
C ASP A 263 -25.15 15.57 -3.59
N SER A 264 -25.82 15.20 -2.53
CA SER A 264 -27.31 15.22 -2.46
C SER A 264 -27.88 16.64 -2.58
N SER A 265 -27.12 17.66 -2.18
CA SER A 265 -27.59 19.07 -2.24
C SER A 265 -27.68 19.58 -3.67
N SER A 266 -26.77 19.16 -4.55
CA SER A 266 -26.75 19.52 -5.97
C SER A 266 -27.23 18.39 -6.89
N GLN A 267 -27.51 17.20 -6.34
CA GLN A 267 -27.88 15.97 -7.06
C GLN A 267 -26.90 15.61 -8.18
N LYS A 268 -25.60 15.80 -7.93
CA LYS A 268 -24.53 15.59 -8.92
C LYS A 268 -23.38 14.75 -8.36
N ILE A 269 -22.72 14.02 -9.26
CA ILE A 269 -21.42 13.42 -8.99
C ILE A 269 -20.37 14.53 -8.98
N LYS A 270 -19.55 14.56 -7.95
CA LYS A 270 -18.43 15.50 -7.77
C LYS A 270 -17.13 14.75 -7.53
N HIS A 271 -16.04 15.36 -7.96
CA HIS A 271 -14.68 14.83 -7.79
C HIS A 271 -13.91 15.71 -6.81
N PHE A 272 -13.24 15.06 -5.87
CA PHE A 272 -12.42 15.75 -4.88
C PHE A 272 -11.04 15.09 -4.79
N ARG A 273 -10.00 15.87 -4.97
CA ARG A 273 -8.63 15.38 -4.71
C ARG A 273 -8.45 15.13 -3.23
N VAL A 274 -8.05 13.90 -2.88
CA VAL A 274 -7.92 13.48 -1.47
C VAL A 274 -6.81 14.24 -0.73
N ASP A 275 -5.76 14.67 -1.43
CA ASP A 275 -4.68 15.47 -0.86
C ASP A 275 -5.12 16.88 -0.41
N LYS A 276 -6.23 17.39 -0.97
CA LYS A 276 -6.83 18.67 -0.62
C LYS A 276 -7.92 18.56 0.45
N MET A 277 -8.31 17.36 0.85
CA MET A 277 -9.31 17.13 1.89
C MET A 277 -8.70 17.29 3.29
N ARG A 278 -9.44 17.90 4.20
CA ARG A 278 -9.07 18.09 5.61
C ARG A 278 -10.24 17.69 6.51
N ASN A 279 -9.92 17.28 7.72
CA ASN A 279 -10.90 17.02 8.76
C ASN A 279 -12.01 16.04 8.33
N ILE A 280 -11.62 14.99 7.59
CA ILE A 280 -12.56 13.97 7.13
C ILE A 280 -13.12 13.23 8.33
N ARG A 281 -14.46 13.17 8.41
CA ARG A 281 -15.22 12.43 9.43
C ARG A 281 -16.30 11.62 8.74
N MET A 282 -16.43 10.38 9.12
CA MET A 282 -17.55 9.53 8.74
C MET A 282 -18.80 9.99 9.51
N MET A 283 -19.94 9.97 8.85
CA MET A 283 -21.23 10.37 9.41
C MET A 283 -22.06 9.11 9.73
N GLU A 284 -23.10 9.28 10.54
CA GLU A 284 -24.02 8.17 10.82
C GLU A 284 -24.97 7.87 9.66
N GLN A 285 -25.19 8.85 8.79
CA GLN A 285 -26.06 8.72 7.63
C GLN A 285 -25.48 7.75 6.61
N LYS A 286 -26.37 6.94 6.01
CA LYS A 286 -26.04 6.06 4.88
C LYS A 286 -25.78 6.88 3.61
N ARG A 287 -25.02 6.31 2.69
CA ARG A 287 -24.77 6.91 1.38
C ARG A 287 -26.07 7.05 0.58
N GLU A 288 -26.15 8.11 -0.20
CA GLU A 288 -27.23 8.41 -1.15
C GLU A 288 -26.67 8.38 -2.58
N GLY A 289 -27.55 8.38 -3.57
CA GLY A 289 -27.18 8.42 -4.99
C GLY A 289 -26.81 7.07 -5.61
N GLU A 290 -27.17 5.95 -4.98
CA GLU A 290 -26.90 4.61 -5.49
C GLU A 290 -27.41 4.41 -6.93
N ASN A 291 -28.62 4.91 -7.24
CA ASN A 291 -29.22 4.78 -8.56
C ASN A 291 -28.40 5.50 -9.64
N VAL A 292 -27.79 6.63 -9.30
CA VAL A 292 -26.94 7.40 -10.21
C VAL A 292 -25.62 6.67 -10.42
N PHE A 293 -25.07 6.10 -9.37
CA PHE A 293 -23.74 5.47 -9.41
C PHE A 293 -23.76 4.04 -10.00
N ARG A 294 -24.86 3.30 -9.90
CA ARG A 294 -25.00 1.96 -10.53
C ARG A 294 -24.82 1.99 -12.05
N GLN A 295 -25.08 3.13 -12.67
CA GLN A 295 -24.91 3.32 -14.12
C GLN A 295 -23.48 3.69 -14.52
N VAL A 296 -22.62 3.98 -13.53
CA VAL A 296 -21.22 4.40 -13.74
C VAL A 296 -20.31 3.18 -13.74
N ASP A 297 -19.75 2.86 -14.89
CA ASP A 297 -18.64 1.90 -14.99
C ASP A 297 -17.35 2.59 -14.55
N VAL A 298 -16.94 2.34 -13.30
CA VAL A 298 -15.75 2.98 -12.69
C VAL A 298 -14.48 2.68 -13.49
N SER A 299 -14.40 1.52 -14.16
CA SER A 299 -13.22 1.13 -14.96
C SER A 299 -13.06 2.00 -16.21
N LYS A 300 -14.18 2.39 -16.81
CA LYS A 300 -14.21 3.28 -17.98
C LYS A 300 -14.22 4.76 -17.59
N TYR A 301 -14.65 5.05 -16.36
CA TYR A 301 -14.86 6.41 -15.89
C TYR A 301 -13.58 7.26 -15.95
N THR A 302 -12.44 6.72 -15.58
CA THR A 302 -11.15 7.42 -15.63
C THR A 302 -10.69 7.72 -17.06
N ASN A 303 -10.93 6.80 -17.99
CA ASN A 303 -10.54 6.97 -19.40
C ASN A 303 -11.34 8.06 -20.09
N MET A 304 -12.62 8.25 -19.69
CA MET A 304 -13.51 9.27 -20.23
C MET A 304 -13.23 10.68 -19.69
N HIS A 305 -12.60 10.79 -18.51
CA HIS A 305 -12.34 12.07 -17.88
C HIS A 305 -10.89 12.55 -18.11
N PHE A 306 -10.74 13.81 -18.46
CA PHE A 306 -9.44 14.47 -18.56
C PHE A 306 -9.16 15.24 -17.26
N GLY A 307 -8.36 14.63 -16.36
CA GLY A 307 -8.00 15.22 -15.07
C GLY A 307 -9.17 15.38 -14.09
N MET A 308 -10.21 14.53 -14.20
CA MET A 308 -11.43 14.54 -13.36
C MET A 308 -12.21 15.86 -13.40
N PHE A 309 -12.15 16.57 -14.52
CA PHE A 309 -12.96 17.76 -14.74
C PHE A 309 -14.39 17.38 -15.12
N SER A 310 -15.35 18.16 -14.63
CA SER A 310 -16.76 17.99 -14.95
C SER A 310 -17.06 18.46 -16.38
N GLY A 311 -17.98 17.79 -17.03
CA GLY A 311 -18.47 18.09 -18.37
C GLY A 311 -19.64 17.18 -18.73
N GLN A 312 -20.07 17.20 -19.98
CA GLN A 312 -21.07 16.27 -20.51
C GLN A 312 -20.39 15.09 -21.18
N GLU A 313 -20.85 13.88 -20.85
CA GLU A 313 -20.43 12.67 -21.55
C GLU A 313 -21.02 12.69 -22.96
N GLN A 314 -20.16 12.54 -23.95
CA GLN A 314 -20.54 12.51 -25.36
C GLN A 314 -19.69 11.52 -26.14
N THR A 315 -20.27 10.95 -27.17
CA THR A 315 -19.54 10.20 -28.20
C THR A 315 -18.99 11.20 -29.21
N VAL A 316 -17.66 11.28 -29.31
CA VAL A 316 -16.98 12.22 -30.21
C VAL A 316 -16.30 11.45 -31.33
N GLU A 317 -16.42 11.95 -32.55
CA GLU A 317 -15.72 11.46 -33.72
C GLU A 317 -14.50 12.34 -34.01
N LEU A 318 -13.34 11.71 -34.09
CA LEU A 318 -12.07 12.36 -34.41
C LEU A 318 -11.57 11.87 -35.75
N LEU A 319 -11.21 12.78 -36.65
CA LEU A 319 -10.41 12.49 -37.83
C LEU A 319 -8.92 12.64 -37.45
N CYS A 320 -8.17 11.58 -37.62
CA CYS A 320 -6.79 11.48 -37.17
C CYS A 320 -5.86 11.13 -38.34
N GLN A 321 -4.67 11.71 -38.37
CA GLN A 321 -3.60 11.22 -39.25
C GLN A 321 -3.13 9.85 -38.75
N ASN A 322 -2.69 8.97 -39.66
CA ASN A 322 -2.30 7.58 -39.34
C ASN A 322 -1.18 7.51 -38.30
N GLN A 323 -0.24 8.48 -38.29
CA GLN A 323 0.81 8.56 -37.29
C GLN A 323 0.32 8.75 -35.85
N SER A 324 -0.88 9.26 -35.67
CA SER A 324 -1.49 9.52 -34.34
C SER A 324 -2.19 8.31 -33.74
N ILE A 325 -2.16 7.12 -34.40
CA ILE A 325 -2.85 5.92 -33.91
C ILE A 325 -2.37 5.50 -32.52
N GLY A 326 -1.06 5.61 -32.25
CA GLY A 326 -0.49 5.31 -30.93
C GLY A 326 -1.07 6.18 -29.82
N ILE A 327 -1.26 7.47 -30.08
CA ILE A 327 -1.84 8.43 -29.12
C ILE A 327 -3.28 8.03 -28.75
N ILE A 328 -4.07 7.62 -29.76
CA ILE A 328 -5.45 7.18 -29.54
C ILE A 328 -5.48 5.85 -28.77
N MET A 329 -4.63 4.88 -29.13
CA MET A 329 -4.57 3.59 -28.44
C MET A 329 -4.10 3.72 -27.00
N ASP A 330 -3.05 4.51 -26.76
CA ASP A 330 -2.51 4.73 -25.41
C ASP A 330 -3.52 5.43 -24.48
N ARG A 331 -4.36 6.30 -25.05
CA ARG A 331 -5.33 7.07 -24.25
C ARG A 331 -6.67 6.36 -24.05
N PHE A 332 -7.21 5.74 -25.08
CA PHE A 332 -8.57 5.19 -25.07
C PHE A 332 -8.61 3.67 -25.09
N GLY A 333 -7.47 3.03 -25.30
CA GLY A 333 -7.35 1.57 -25.34
C GLY A 333 -7.61 0.96 -26.73
N THR A 334 -7.23 -0.31 -26.86
CA THR A 334 -7.31 -1.07 -28.12
C THR A 334 -8.75 -1.38 -28.56
N GLU A 335 -9.72 -1.24 -27.67
CA GLU A 335 -11.16 -1.45 -27.95
C GLU A 335 -11.83 -0.23 -28.66
N THR A 336 -11.04 0.82 -28.89
CA THR A 336 -11.55 2.03 -29.56
C THR A 336 -11.95 1.70 -31.00
N ARG A 337 -13.16 2.12 -31.37
CA ARG A 337 -13.67 1.89 -32.75
C ARG A 337 -12.93 2.78 -33.73
N LEU A 338 -12.21 2.16 -34.66
CA LEU A 338 -11.48 2.82 -35.74
C LEU A 338 -12.07 2.46 -37.10
N CYS A 339 -12.02 3.42 -38.03
CA CYS A 339 -12.42 3.22 -39.41
C CYS A 339 -11.45 3.95 -40.35
N LYS A 340 -10.82 3.22 -41.29
CA LYS A 340 -9.97 3.86 -42.31
C LYS A 340 -10.82 4.79 -43.16
N VAL A 341 -10.36 6.03 -43.38
CA VAL A 341 -11.04 7.04 -44.23
C VAL A 341 -10.35 7.10 -45.59
N ASP A 342 -9.04 7.25 -45.62
CA ASP A 342 -8.22 7.30 -46.82
C ASP A 342 -6.81 6.73 -46.52
N GLU A 343 -5.83 6.97 -47.40
CA GLU A 343 -4.46 6.44 -47.23
C GLU A 343 -3.66 7.14 -46.09
N GLU A 344 -4.07 8.33 -45.66
CA GLU A 344 -3.38 9.12 -44.66
C GLU A 344 -4.16 9.27 -43.35
N HIS A 345 -5.48 8.96 -43.38
CA HIS A 345 -6.38 9.25 -42.27
C HIS A 345 -7.22 8.06 -41.83
N PHE A 346 -7.48 8.03 -40.52
CA PHE A 346 -8.52 7.18 -39.92
C PHE A 346 -9.47 8.01 -39.05
N ARG A 347 -10.69 7.46 -38.86
CA ARG A 347 -11.68 8.03 -37.91
C ARG A 347 -11.68 7.19 -36.66
N ALA A 348 -11.59 7.85 -35.50
CA ALA A 348 -11.76 7.26 -34.18
C ALA A 348 -13.09 7.71 -33.55
N THR A 349 -13.86 6.77 -33.02
CA THR A 349 -15.08 7.08 -32.24
C THR A 349 -14.76 6.82 -30.77
N ILE A 350 -14.83 7.86 -29.94
CA ILE A 350 -14.49 7.84 -28.52
C ILE A 350 -15.64 8.32 -27.66
N ASN A 351 -15.79 7.73 -26.46
CA ASN A 351 -16.68 8.26 -25.43
C ASN A 351 -15.86 9.08 -24.45
N VAL A 352 -16.21 10.34 -24.27
CA VAL A 352 -15.43 11.27 -23.46
C VAL A 352 -16.30 12.29 -22.77
N VAL A 353 -15.88 12.74 -21.57
CA VAL A 353 -16.47 13.90 -20.92
C VAL A 353 -15.87 15.15 -21.54
N VAL A 354 -16.66 15.83 -22.36
CA VAL A 354 -16.24 17.07 -23.04
C VAL A 354 -16.01 18.16 -21.99
N SER A 355 -14.78 18.59 -21.87
CA SER A 355 -14.30 19.57 -20.89
C SER A 355 -13.20 20.44 -21.49
N ASN A 356 -12.90 21.55 -20.84
CA ASN A 356 -11.77 22.40 -21.27
C ASN A 356 -10.43 21.64 -21.31
N ASN A 357 -10.26 20.63 -20.46
CA ASN A 357 -9.05 19.80 -20.47
C ASN A 357 -9.00 18.86 -21.68
N PHE A 358 -10.12 18.30 -22.08
CA PHE A 358 -10.22 17.51 -23.30
C PHE A 358 -9.92 18.35 -24.54
N LEU A 359 -10.54 19.53 -24.66
CA LEU A 359 -10.25 20.44 -25.76
C LEU A 359 -8.79 20.92 -25.76
N GLY A 360 -8.24 21.23 -24.58
CA GLY A 360 -6.83 21.60 -24.42
C GLY A 360 -5.87 20.45 -24.77
N TRP A 361 -6.22 19.20 -24.49
CA TRP A 361 -5.45 18.03 -24.90
C TRP A 361 -5.42 17.91 -26.43
N LEU A 362 -6.56 18.07 -27.10
CA LEU A 362 -6.63 18.05 -28.57
C LEU A 362 -5.81 19.17 -29.19
N ILE A 363 -5.89 20.40 -28.66
CA ILE A 363 -5.06 21.53 -29.13
C ILE A 363 -3.57 21.21 -28.99
N GLY A 364 -3.17 20.53 -27.92
CA GLY A 364 -1.78 20.12 -27.68
C GLY A 364 -1.24 19.06 -28.67
N LEU A 365 -2.13 18.41 -29.45
CA LEU A 365 -1.73 17.45 -30.49
C LEU A 365 -1.54 18.12 -31.88
N GLY A 366 -1.75 19.44 -31.96
CA GLY A 366 -1.58 20.18 -33.21
C GLY A 366 -2.62 19.85 -34.26
N ASP A 367 -2.19 19.72 -35.51
CA ASP A 367 -3.06 19.56 -36.68
C ASP A 367 -3.35 18.08 -37.00
N ASP A 368 -2.82 17.16 -36.21
CA ASP A 368 -2.90 15.72 -36.47
C ASP A 368 -4.29 15.14 -36.22
N ILE A 369 -5.09 15.81 -35.36
CA ILE A 369 -6.40 15.31 -34.92
C ILE A 369 -7.45 16.42 -34.94
N LYS A 370 -8.53 16.18 -35.64
CA LYS A 370 -9.67 17.12 -35.80
C LYS A 370 -10.96 16.51 -35.29
N ILE A 371 -11.78 17.29 -34.56
CA ILE A 371 -13.14 16.89 -34.20
C ILE A 371 -14.03 17.01 -35.49
N VAL A 372 -14.69 15.92 -35.86
CA VAL A 372 -15.59 15.89 -36.99
C VAL A 372 -17.05 15.63 -36.61
N GLY A 373 -17.28 15.33 -35.34
CA GLY A 373 -18.61 15.16 -34.76
C GLY A 373 -18.57 14.95 -33.24
N PRO A 374 -19.65 15.27 -32.53
CA PRO A 374 -20.85 15.97 -33.02
C PRO A 374 -20.63 17.48 -33.17
N GLU A 375 -21.51 18.17 -33.87
CA GLU A 375 -21.40 19.59 -34.23
C GLU A 375 -21.20 20.51 -33.03
N ASN A 376 -21.95 20.28 -31.94
CA ASN A 376 -21.81 21.09 -30.72
C ASN A 376 -20.40 21.02 -30.11
N VAL A 377 -19.68 19.88 -30.22
CA VAL A 377 -18.32 19.74 -29.72
C VAL A 377 -17.33 20.45 -30.66
N SER A 378 -17.55 20.35 -31.95
CA SER A 378 -16.77 21.11 -32.95
C SER A 378 -16.92 22.63 -32.74
N GLN A 379 -18.13 23.10 -32.45
CA GLN A 379 -18.38 24.50 -32.12
C GLN A 379 -17.69 24.94 -30.83
N MET A 380 -17.73 24.14 -29.76
CA MET A 380 -16.98 24.41 -28.51
C MET A 380 -15.47 24.55 -28.77
N MET A 381 -14.90 23.74 -29.67
CA MET A 381 -13.52 23.85 -30.07
C MET A 381 -13.23 25.16 -30.82
N GLN A 382 -14.11 25.54 -31.79
CA GLN A 382 -13.99 26.78 -32.53
C GLN A 382 -14.03 28.01 -31.59
N GLU A 383 -15.00 28.05 -30.68
CA GLU A 383 -15.12 29.11 -29.68
C GLU A 383 -13.83 29.18 -28.78
N ARG A 384 -13.29 28.02 -28.42
CA ARG A 384 -12.07 27.96 -27.62
C ARG A 384 -10.86 28.50 -28.39
N VAL A 385 -10.68 28.10 -29.65
CA VAL A 385 -9.61 28.59 -30.52
C VAL A 385 -9.75 30.10 -30.74
N GLN A 386 -10.94 30.60 -31.00
CA GLN A 386 -11.20 32.03 -31.16
C GLN A 386 -10.81 32.80 -29.89
N SER A 387 -11.22 32.33 -28.72
CA SER A 387 -10.87 32.95 -27.44
C SER A 387 -9.34 33.01 -27.22
N LEU A 388 -8.60 31.94 -27.62
CA LEU A 388 -7.15 31.93 -27.57
C LEU A 388 -6.52 32.92 -28.56
N MET A 389 -7.03 33.01 -29.78
CA MET A 389 -6.56 33.99 -30.76
C MET A 389 -6.76 35.42 -30.26
N GLU A 390 -7.89 35.74 -29.64
CA GLU A 390 -8.14 37.04 -29.04
C GLU A 390 -7.20 37.36 -27.90
N MET A 391 -6.88 36.36 -27.08
CA MET A 391 -5.98 36.52 -25.92
C MET A 391 -4.53 36.76 -26.32
N TYR A 392 -4.05 36.02 -27.35
CA TYR A 392 -2.65 36.12 -27.81
C TYR A 392 -2.45 37.05 -28.99
N GLY A 393 -3.51 37.44 -29.74
CA GLY A 393 -3.45 38.36 -30.87
C GLY A 393 -3.53 39.83 -30.49
N LYS A 394 -3.78 40.19 -29.23
CA LYS A 394 -3.68 41.58 -28.76
C LYS A 394 -2.18 41.89 -28.47
N GLU A 395 -1.66 42.88 -29.15
CA GLU A 395 -0.37 43.47 -28.77
C GLU A 395 -0.43 43.92 -27.30
N PRO A 396 0.64 43.70 -26.52
CA PRO A 396 0.66 44.21 -25.17
C PRO A 396 0.60 45.73 -25.21
N SER A 397 -0.47 46.29 -24.66
CA SER A 397 -0.66 47.74 -24.48
C SER A 397 0.30 48.28 -23.43
#